data_8afaa2d098aecc3311087671cada5d20
#
_entry.id   8afaa2d098aecc3311087671cada5d20
#
_cell.length_a   1.000
_cell.length_b   1.000
_cell.length_c   1.000
_cell.angle_alpha   90.00
_cell.angle_beta   90.00
_cell.angle_gamma   90.00
#
_symmetry.space_group_name_H-M   'P 1'
#
loop_
_entity.id
_entity.type
_entity.pdbx_description
1 polymer ?
#
loop_
_entity_poly.entity_id
_entity_poly.type
_entity_poly.pdbx_seq_one_letter_code
_entity_poly.pdbx_strand_id
1 'polypeptide(L)'
;MNFGKLVLDRPLLALLANQGCKYVIARDAETRQPWFVSVDPDGSMGGQRADRSAMGASTRPFETWIAGGQLPEGARSVEVELDGERYPAKVRAGFWLVGIPWGNRDREGVIRFENREGELVKAEPFDLWLAPRPPR
;
A
#
# COMPACT_ATOMS: atom_id res chain seq x y z
N MET A 1 -5.15 4.87 -19.49
CA MET A 1 -6.09 4.12 -18.64
C MET A 1 -7.19 5.03 -18.11
N ASN A 2 -8.41 4.54 -18.07
CA ASN A 2 -9.53 5.32 -17.58
C ASN A 2 -9.89 4.92 -16.14
N PHE A 3 -9.42 5.70 -15.17
CA PHE A 3 -9.71 5.43 -13.77
C PHE A 3 -11.18 5.64 -13.40
N GLY A 4 -11.95 6.32 -14.24
CA GLY A 4 -13.39 6.47 -14.00
C GLY A 4 -14.17 5.18 -14.06
N LYS A 5 -13.58 4.12 -14.60
CA LYS A 5 -14.19 2.78 -14.61
C LYS A 5 -13.87 1.95 -13.37
N LEU A 6 -13.02 2.46 -12.47
CA LEU A 6 -12.73 1.76 -11.22
C LEU A 6 -13.89 1.95 -10.24
N VAL A 7 -14.15 0.90 -9.45
CA VAL A 7 -15.22 0.92 -8.46
C VAL A 7 -14.71 1.61 -7.20
N LEU A 8 -14.58 2.95 -7.26
CA LEU A 8 -14.01 3.74 -6.15
C LEU A 8 -14.99 3.94 -5.00
N ASP A 9 -16.28 3.80 -5.24
CA ASP A 9 -17.30 3.85 -4.20
C ASP A 9 -17.31 2.60 -3.32
N ARG A 10 -16.68 1.52 -3.80
CA ARG A 10 -16.56 0.25 -3.07
C ARG A 10 -15.13 -0.27 -3.12
N PRO A 11 -14.18 0.48 -2.55
CA PRO A 11 -12.81 0.02 -2.55
C PRO A 11 -12.65 -1.24 -1.71
N LEU A 12 -11.74 -2.12 -2.10
CA LEU A 12 -11.39 -3.29 -1.31
C LEU A 12 -10.67 -2.85 -0.03
N LEU A 13 -9.78 -1.87 -0.17
CA LEU A 13 -9.08 -1.23 0.95
C LEU A 13 -8.96 0.25 0.66
N ALA A 14 -8.98 1.06 1.72
CA ALA A 14 -8.79 2.50 1.62
C ALA A 14 -7.99 3.01 2.80
N LEU A 15 -7.16 4.02 2.54
CA LEU A 15 -6.36 4.68 3.55
C LEU A 15 -6.34 6.18 3.26
N LEU A 16 -6.71 6.99 4.26
CA LEU A 16 -6.60 8.43 4.18
C LEU A 16 -5.26 8.84 4.75
N ALA A 17 -4.43 9.43 3.91
CA ALA A 17 -3.12 9.92 4.32
C ALA A 17 -3.19 11.40 4.68
N ASN A 18 -2.07 11.95 5.14
CA ASN A 18 -1.97 13.37 5.47
C ASN A 18 -2.34 14.24 4.25
N GLN A 19 -2.85 15.43 4.51
CA GLN A 19 -3.23 16.42 3.48
C GLN A 19 -4.39 16.00 2.59
N GLY A 20 -5.18 15.01 3.02
CA GLY A 20 -6.39 14.63 2.30
C GLY A 20 -6.17 13.74 1.09
N CYS A 21 -4.96 13.25 0.87
CA CYS A 21 -4.70 12.25 -0.15
C CYS A 21 -5.30 10.91 0.28
N LYS A 22 -6.01 10.24 -0.62
CA LYS A 22 -6.61 8.95 -0.35
C LYS A 22 -5.95 7.89 -1.24
N TYR A 23 -5.66 6.75 -0.65
CA TYR A 23 -5.09 5.60 -1.36
C TYR A 23 -6.06 4.46 -1.25
N VAL A 24 -6.34 3.82 -2.38
CA VAL A 24 -7.31 2.73 -2.42
C VAL A 24 -6.76 1.57 -3.24
N ILE A 25 -7.20 0.37 -2.88
CA ILE A 25 -7.08 -0.80 -3.76
C ILE A 25 -8.51 -1.13 -4.20
N ALA A 26 -8.72 -1.13 -5.51
CA ALA A 26 -10.04 -1.37 -6.09
C ALA A 26 -9.92 -2.21 -7.36
N ARG A 27 -11.01 -2.90 -7.71
CA ARG A 27 -11.07 -3.65 -8.95
C ARG A 27 -11.77 -2.85 -10.03
N ASP A 28 -11.22 -2.92 -11.25
CA ASP A 28 -11.91 -2.40 -12.43
C ASP A 28 -13.20 -3.19 -12.65
N ALA A 29 -14.31 -2.50 -12.88
CA ALA A 29 -15.61 -3.12 -13.01
C ALA A 29 -15.71 -4.01 -14.25
N GLU A 30 -15.00 -3.69 -15.32
CA GLU A 30 -15.03 -4.44 -16.57
C GLU A 30 -14.00 -5.56 -16.63
N THR A 31 -12.75 -5.24 -16.36
CA THR A 31 -11.65 -6.21 -16.51
C THR A 31 -11.42 -7.05 -15.26
N ARG A 32 -11.95 -6.62 -14.11
CA ARG A 32 -11.76 -7.26 -12.80
C ARG A 32 -10.33 -7.20 -12.29
N GLN A 33 -9.48 -6.42 -12.95
CA GLN A 33 -8.10 -6.23 -12.54
C GLN A 33 -8.02 -5.36 -11.28
N PRO A 34 -7.16 -5.71 -10.31
CA PRO A 34 -6.97 -4.87 -9.14
C PRO A 34 -6.01 -3.72 -9.45
N TRP A 35 -6.31 -2.56 -8.87
CA TRP A 35 -5.51 -1.34 -9.04
C TRP A 35 -5.23 -0.71 -7.70
N PHE A 36 -4.01 -0.21 -7.57
CA PHE A 36 -3.58 0.64 -6.46
C PHE A 36 -3.68 2.09 -6.97
N VAL A 37 -4.59 2.86 -6.39
CA VAL A 37 -4.95 4.20 -6.91
C VAL A 37 -4.75 5.25 -5.83
N SER A 38 -4.10 6.36 -6.19
CA SER A 38 -4.04 7.54 -5.35
C SER A 38 -5.05 8.58 -5.85
N VAL A 39 -5.74 9.22 -4.92
CA VAL A 39 -6.72 10.27 -5.21
C VAL A 39 -6.31 11.50 -4.43
N ASP A 40 -5.97 12.58 -5.13
CA ASP A 40 -5.61 13.85 -4.51
C ASP A 40 -6.85 14.63 -4.10
N PRO A 41 -6.72 15.62 -3.17
CA PRO A 41 -7.87 16.43 -2.75
C PRO A 41 -8.57 17.17 -3.89
N ASP A 42 -7.85 17.48 -4.97
CA ASP A 42 -8.43 18.16 -6.14
C ASP A 42 -9.15 17.19 -7.09
N GLY A 43 -9.20 15.91 -6.77
CA GLY A 43 -9.84 14.88 -7.58
C GLY A 43 -8.95 14.23 -8.62
N SER A 44 -7.70 14.67 -8.79
CA SER A 44 -6.80 14.01 -9.71
C SER A 44 -6.40 12.64 -9.19
N MET A 45 -6.25 11.68 -10.09
CA MET A 45 -5.99 10.29 -9.76
C MET A 45 -4.79 9.75 -10.54
N GLY A 46 -4.06 8.85 -9.90
CA GLY A 46 -3.01 8.08 -10.53
C GLY A 46 -3.00 6.69 -9.96
N GLY A 47 -2.41 5.74 -10.68
CA GLY A 47 -2.42 4.38 -10.18
C GLY A 47 -1.57 3.43 -10.98
N GLN A 48 -1.50 2.21 -10.47
CA GLN A 48 -0.78 1.11 -11.07
C GLN A 48 -1.49 -0.18 -10.73
N ARG A 49 -1.24 -1.23 -11.48
CA ARG A 49 -1.84 -2.53 -11.19
C ARG A 49 -1.37 -3.03 -9.83
N ALA A 50 -2.29 -3.54 -9.03
CA ALA A 50 -1.97 -4.15 -7.74
C ALA A 50 -1.70 -5.64 -7.94
N ASP A 51 -0.68 -5.96 -8.75
CA ASP A 51 -0.35 -7.31 -9.19
C ASP A 51 0.94 -7.86 -8.55
N ARG A 52 1.46 -7.17 -7.55
CA ARG A 52 2.66 -7.59 -6.81
C ARG A 52 2.37 -7.64 -5.31
N SER A 53 3.21 -8.38 -4.58
CA SER A 53 3.07 -8.50 -3.13
C SER A 53 3.49 -7.23 -2.39
N ALA A 54 4.29 -6.36 -3.01
CA ALA A 54 4.71 -5.10 -2.40
C ALA A 54 4.79 -4.00 -3.46
N MET A 55 4.11 -2.89 -3.19
CA MET A 55 4.06 -1.71 -4.02
C MET A 55 4.06 -0.49 -3.12
N GLY A 56 4.45 0.66 -3.64
CA GLY A 56 4.53 1.84 -2.80
C GLY A 56 4.26 3.15 -3.51
N ALA A 57 3.98 4.14 -2.70
CA ALA A 57 3.79 5.53 -3.12
C ALA A 57 4.12 6.45 -1.95
N SER A 58 4.21 7.73 -2.20
CA SER A 58 4.38 8.71 -1.12
C SER A 58 3.40 9.86 -1.31
N THR A 59 3.00 10.47 -0.18
CA THR A 59 2.19 11.69 -0.22
C THR A 59 3.07 12.92 -0.44
N ARG A 60 2.47 14.01 -0.86
CA ARG A 60 3.14 15.31 -0.91
C ARG A 60 2.82 16.09 0.35
N PRO A 61 3.80 16.72 0.98
CA PRO A 61 5.24 16.82 0.65
C PRO A 61 6.09 15.70 1.26
N PHE A 62 5.76 14.45 1.02
CA PHE A 62 6.51 13.28 1.50
C PHE A 62 6.40 13.07 3.02
N GLU A 63 5.20 13.21 3.56
CA GLU A 63 4.97 13.01 4.98
C GLU A 63 4.65 11.56 5.34
N THR A 64 4.16 10.79 4.38
CA THR A 64 3.75 9.41 4.61
C THR A 64 4.18 8.53 3.45
N TRP A 65 4.78 7.39 3.75
CA TRP A 65 4.95 6.31 2.80
C TRP A 65 3.69 5.45 2.84
N ILE A 66 3.21 5.06 1.67
CA ILE A 66 2.09 4.15 1.54
C ILE A 66 2.61 2.88 0.89
N ALA A 67 2.36 1.75 1.50
CA ALA A 67 2.72 0.46 0.94
C ALA A 67 1.49 -0.44 0.90
N GLY A 68 1.43 -1.31 -0.08
CA GLY A 68 0.31 -2.22 -0.25
C GLY A 68 0.59 -3.25 -1.32
N GLY A 69 -0.35 -4.16 -1.53
CA GLY A 69 -0.21 -5.16 -2.56
C GLY A 69 -1.10 -6.37 -2.34
N GLN A 70 -0.79 -7.44 -3.05
CA GLN A 70 -1.49 -8.71 -2.89
C GLN A 70 -0.92 -9.51 -1.74
N LEU A 71 -1.77 -10.21 -1.01
CA LEU A 71 -1.31 -11.16 -0.01
C LEU A 71 -0.74 -12.39 -0.71
N PRO A 72 0.46 -12.85 -0.32
CA PRO A 72 0.94 -14.16 -0.73
C PRO A 72 -0.02 -15.26 -0.26
N GLU A 73 -0.03 -16.37 -0.97
CA GLU A 73 -0.86 -17.51 -0.60
C GLU A 73 -0.56 -17.96 0.83
N GLY A 74 -1.60 -18.17 1.62
CA GLY A 74 -1.48 -18.58 3.02
C GLY A 74 -1.32 -17.44 4.00
N ALA A 75 -1.00 -16.24 3.55
CA ALA A 75 -0.86 -15.08 4.44
C ALA A 75 -2.21 -14.55 4.89
N ARG A 76 -2.29 -14.13 6.15
CA ARG A 76 -3.50 -13.57 6.75
C ARG A 76 -3.27 -12.21 7.38
N SER A 77 -2.02 -11.87 7.69
CA SER A 77 -1.67 -10.57 8.25
C SER A 77 -0.37 -10.08 7.64
N VAL A 78 -0.20 -8.78 7.68
CA VAL A 78 0.99 -8.12 7.15
C VAL A 78 1.43 -7.06 8.15
N GLU A 79 2.73 -7.00 8.37
CA GLU A 79 3.33 -6.02 9.26
C GLU A 79 4.62 -5.52 8.62
N VAL A 80 4.79 -4.20 8.60
CA VAL A 80 6.04 -3.59 8.15
C VAL A 80 6.87 -3.25 9.39
N GLU A 81 8.10 -3.73 9.44
CA GLU A 81 9.03 -3.46 10.53
C GLU A 81 10.16 -2.58 10.04
N LEU A 82 10.34 -1.43 10.69
CA LEU A 82 11.38 -0.45 10.39
C LEU A 82 12.08 -0.07 11.69
N ASP A 83 13.39 -0.36 11.79
CA ASP A 83 14.20 0.00 12.95
C ASP A 83 13.57 -0.41 14.29
N GLY A 84 12.97 -1.59 14.33
CA GLY A 84 12.31 -2.10 15.52
C GLY A 84 10.89 -1.61 15.74
N GLU A 85 10.43 -0.64 14.97
CA GLU A 85 9.04 -0.20 15.00
C GLU A 85 8.21 -1.04 14.04
N ARG A 86 6.98 -1.37 14.44
CA ARG A 86 6.09 -2.23 13.69
C ARG A 86 4.82 -1.48 13.28
N TYR A 87 4.45 -1.62 12.03
CA TYR A 87 3.28 -0.97 11.45
C TYR A 87 2.37 -2.06 10.86
N PRO A 88 1.30 -2.43 11.59
CA PRO A 88 0.37 -3.44 11.07
C PRO A 88 -0.44 -2.87 9.92
N ALA A 89 -0.62 -3.66 8.88
CA ALA A 89 -1.37 -3.26 7.70
C ALA A 89 -2.84 -3.64 7.82
N LYS A 90 -3.69 -2.90 7.12
CA LYS A 90 -5.07 -3.31 6.89
C LYS A 90 -5.06 -4.43 5.86
N VAL A 91 -5.87 -5.45 6.08
CA VAL A 91 -5.95 -6.61 5.20
C VAL A 91 -7.42 -6.87 4.88
N ARG A 92 -7.73 -7.05 3.60
CA ARG A 92 -9.08 -7.38 3.15
C ARG A 92 -9.04 -7.93 1.72
N ALA A 93 -9.86 -8.94 1.47
CA ALA A 93 -10.11 -9.47 0.12
C ALA A 93 -8.83 -9.88 -0.63
N GLY A 94 -7.80 -10.33 0.10
CA GLY A 94 -6.54 -10.76 -0.51
C GLY A 94 -5.54 -9.66 -0.77
N PHE A 95 -5.75 -8.46 -0.20
CA PHE A 95 -4.87 -7.31 -0.35
C PHE A 95 -4.50 -6.70 1.01
N TRP A 96 -3.45 -5.90 1.02
CA TRP A 96 -3.00 -5.20 2.22
C TRP A 96 -2.61 -3.76 1.89
N LEU A 97 -2.69 -2.89 2.92
CA LEU A 97 -2.41 -1.46 2.74
C LEU A 97 -2.00 -0.87 4.09
N VAL A 98 -0.93 -0.07 4.09
CA VAL A 98 -0.44 0.58 5.32
C VAL A 98 0.18 1.93 5.00
N GLY A 99 0.00 2.89 5.92
CA GLY A 99 0.68 4.17 5.89
C GLY A 99 1.76 4.21 6.96
N ILE A 100 2.96 4.67 6.59
CA ILE A 100 4.12 4.72 7.47
C ILE A 100 4.63 6.15 7.50
N PRO A 101 4.81 6.75 8.71
CA PRO A 101 5.33 8.12 8.79
C PRO A 101 6.70 8.25 8.13
N TRP A 102 6.90 9.35 7.42
CA TRP A 102 8.13 9.64 6.70
C TRP A 102 9.20 10.23 7.61
N GLY A 103 9.49 9.57 8.72
CA GLY A 103 10.37 10.14 9.74
C GLY A 103 11.85 9.98 9.47
N ASN A 104 12.25 8.94 8.75
CA ASN A 104 13.66 8.63 8.52
C ASN A 104 13.82 8.02 7.13
N ARG A 105 14.45 8.77 6.24
CA ARG A 105 14.54 8.44 4.81
C ARG A 105 15.50 7.30 4.48
N ASP A 106 16.43 7.02 5.38
CA ASP A 106 17.44 6.00 5.14
C ASP A 106 17.14 4.71 5.92
N ARG A 107 15.91 4.57 6.39
CA ARG A 107 15.50 3.38 7.13
C ARG A 107 15.34 2.19 6.18
N GLU A 108 15.84 1.07 6.66
CA GLU A 108 15.61 -0.22 6.03
C GLU A 108 14.69 -1.05 6.91
N GLY A 109 13.93 -1.92 6.30
CA GLY A 109 13.01 -2.73 7.05
C GLY A 109 12.57 -3.96 6.28
N VAL A 110 11.58 -4.63 6.82
CA VAL A 110 11.06 -5.86 6.22
C VAL A 110 9.53 -5.86 6.29
N ILE A 111 8.92 -6.35 5.23
CA ILE A 111 7.49 -6.62 5.19
C ILE A 111 7.32 -8.08 5.56
N ARG A 112 6.58 -8.34 6.64
CA ARG A 112 6.37 -9.69 7.17
C ARG A 112 4.95 -10.13 6.86
N PHE A 113 4.83 -11.24 6.14
CA PHE A 113 3.55 -11.88 5.84
C PHE A 113 3.41 -13.10 6.73
N GLU A 114 2.37 -13.14 7.53
CA GLU A 114 2.16 -14.22 8.51
C GLU A 114 0.84 -14.93 8.25
N ASN A 115 0.78 -16.21 8.62
CA ASN A 115 -0.44 -17.00 8.51
C ASN A 115 -1.35 -16.77 9.72
N ARG A 116 -2.46 -17.54 9.79
CA ARG A 116 -3.42 -17.43 10.89
C ARG A 116 -2.79 -17.72 12.27
N GLU A 117 -1.80 -18.60 12.30
CA GLU A 117 -1.12 -19.00 13.52
C GLU A 117 0.02 -18.05 13.92
N GLY A 118 0.25 -17.00 13.13
CA GLY A 118 1.33 -16.06 13.39
C GLY A 118 2.69 -16.52 12.89
N GLU A 119 2.73 -17.57 12.08
CA GLU A 119 3.97 -18.05 11.50
C GLU A 119 4.31 -17.30 10.22
N LEU A 120 5.59 -17.04 10.02
CA LEU A 120 6.07 -16.31 8.84
C LEU A 120 5.88 -17.15 7.58
N VAL A 121 5.09 -16.60 6.64
CA VAL A 121 4.90 -17.21 5.31
C VAL A 121 5.96 -16.71 4.34
N LYS A 122 6.23 -15.40 4.39
CA LYS A 122 7.15 -14.72 3.50
C LYS A 122 7.64 -13.44 4.13
N ALA A 123 8.87 -13.05 3.83
CA ALA A 123 9.39 -11.75 4.21
C ALA A 123 10.00 -11.09 2.97
N GLU A 124 9.73 -9.81 2.78
CA GLU A 124 10.30 -9.03 1.68
C GLU A 124 10.99 -7.79 2.25
N PRO A 125 12.11 -7.37 1.67
CA PRO A 125 12.74 -6.13 2.12
C PRO A 125 11.82 -4.95 1.81
N PHE A 126 11.75 -4.01 2.76
CA PHE A 126 11.10 -2.73 2.54
C PHE A 126 12.17 -1.73 2.13
N ASP A 127 12.29 -1.50 0.84
CA ASP A 127 13.29 -0.60 0.29
C ASP A 127 12.67 0.74 -0.11
N LEU A 128 13.48 1.77 -0.10
CA LEU A 128 13.02 3.11 -0.46
C LEU A 128 12.46 3.19 -1.89
N TRP A 129 12.79 2.25 -2.74
CA TRP A 129 12.25 2.24 -4.11
C TRP A 129 10.77 1.88 -4.17
N LEU A 130 10.20 1.33 -3.08
CA LEU A 130 8.76 1.09 -3.02
C LEU A 130 7.96 2.39 -2.96
N ALA A 131 8.59 3.49 -2.56
CA ALA A 131 7.97 4.81 -2.57
C ALA A 131 8.94 5.82 -3.17
N PRO A 132 8.44 6.85 -3.86
CA PRO A 132 9.33 7.90 -4.41
C PRO A 132 10.14 8.56 -3.30
N ARG A 133 11.43 8.81 -3.58
CA ARG A 133 12.28 9.51 -2.62
C ARG A 133 12.01 11.02 -2.67
N PRO A 134 12.00 11.70 -1.51
CA PRO A 134 11.88 13.14 -1.52
C PRO A 134 13.14 13.80 -2.11
N PRO A 135 13.02 14.99 -2.70
CA PRO A 135 14.19 15.74 -3.13
C PRO A 135 15.06 16.12 -1.93
N ARG A 136 16.34 16.14 -2.17
CA ARG A 136 17.30 16.55 -1.14
C ARG A 136 17.58 18.04 -1.20
#